data_66be35b50237c7b6cd1f648640b707f5
#
_entry.id   66be35b50237c7b6cd1f648640b707f5
#
_cell.length_a   1.000
_cell.length_b   1.000
_cell.length_c   1.000
_cell.angle_alpha   90.00
_cell.angle_beta   90.00
_cell.angle_gamma   90.00
#
_symmetry.space_group_name_H-M   'P 1'
#
loop_
_entity.id
_entity.type
_entity.pdbx_description
1 polymer ?
#
loop_
_entity_poly.entity_id
_entity_poly.type
_entity_poly.pdbx_seq_one_letter_code
_entity_poly.pdbx_strand_id
1 'polypeptide(L)'
;RVIRSWADAEWFTSKPELAKEITVTVYKVPGETNTDDLSPATEAWSRPDIPLHAKSMLVSKMDNPIETITELKKKGHPIAYVGDVVGTGSSRKSAINSVLWHMGEEIPFVPNEHEGGVILGGKSAPIFFNTAEDSGALPIECDVSSMETGDVITIRPYEGLIVNDKGEEVCMFCLSPDTMADEVRANGRIPLIIGRGLTDRARSFLNE
;
A
#
# COMPACT_ATOMS: atom_id res chain seq x y z
N ARG A 1 25.43 12.93 -19.45
CA ARG A 1 24.63 13.24 -18.24
C ARG A 1 23.60 12.15 -17.91
N VAL A 2 22.74 11.77 -18.85
CA VAL A 2 21.68 10.77 -18.60
C VAL A 2 22.25 9.41 -18.17
N ILE A 3 23.27 8.88 -18.88
CA ILE A 3 23.88 7.60 -18.53
C ILE A 3 24.55 7.66 -17.14
N ARG A 4 25.19 8.77 -16.81
CA ARG A 4 25.78 8.96 -15.48
C ARG A 4 24.71 8.95 -14.38
N SER A 5 23.59 9.66 -14.55
CA SER A 5 22.48 9.67 -13.62
C SER A 5 21.93 8.25 -13.34
N TRP A 6 21.85 7.40 -14.38
CA TRP A 6 21.50 6.00 -14.22
C TRP A 6 22.58 5.18 -13.49
N ALA A 7 23.86 5.38 -13.83
CA ALA A 7 24.98 4.68 -13.16
C ALA A 7 25.05 5.04 -11.67
N ASP A 8 24.78 6.31 -11.33
CA ASP A 8 24.74 6.81 -9.95
C ASP A 8 23.44 6.45 -9.22
N ALA A 9 22.52 5.74 -9.88
CA ALA A 9 21.22 5.34 -9.35
C ALA A 9 20.36 6.50 -8.80
N GLU A 10 20.45 7.69 -9.41
CA GLU A 10 19.70 8.89 -8.98
C GLU A 10 18.18 8.65 -8.97
N TRP A 11 17.66 7.78 -9.85
CA TRP A 11 16.25 7.38 -9.89
C TRP A 11 15.76 6.77 -8.57
N PHE A 12 16.66 6.22 -7.76
CA PHE A 12 16.39 5.59 -6.48
C PHE A 12 16.87 6.44 -5.31
N THR A 13 18.13 6.90 -5.35
CA THR A 13 18.76 7.62 -4.24
C THR A 13 18.18 9.02 -4.01
N SER A 14 17.53 9.62 -5.03
CA SER A 14 16.81 10.90 -4.88
C SER A 14 15.45 10.77 -4.16
N LYS A 15 14.94 9.54 -4.02
CA LYS A 15 13.69 9.28 -3.30
C LYS A 15 13.95 9.10 -1.81
N PRO A 16 13.02 9.50 -0.93
CA PRO A 16 13.15 9.27 0.50
C PRO A 16 13.20 7.79 0.82
N GLU A 17 13.90 7.42 1.86
CA GLU A 17 13.86 6.08 2.43
C GLU A 17 12.49 5.83 3.08
N LEU A 18 12.14 4.55 3.26
CA LEU A 18 10.97 4.19 4.06
C LEU A 18 11.10 4.82 5.44
N ALA A 19 10.05 5.50 5.88
CA ALA A 19 10.07 6.18 7.16
C ALA A 19 10.28 5.19 8.32
N LYS A 20 11.04 5.60 9.34
CA LYS A 20 11.28 4.79 10.54
C LYS A 20 10.02 4.64 11.39
N GLU A 21 9.15 5.62 11.34
CA GLU A 21 7.85 5.63 12.00
C GLU A 21 6.78 6.13 11.01
N ILE A 22 5.68 5.38 10.93
CA ILE A 22 4.55 5.70 10.06
C ILE A 22 3.31 5.70 10.93
N THR A 23 2.80 6.89 11.26
CA THR A 23 1.56 7.01 12.03
C THR A 23 0.37 7.03 11.10
N VAL A 24 -0.60 6.16 11.36
CA VAL A 24 -1.79 5.98 10.53
C VAL A 24 -3.05 5.89 11.38
N THR A 25 -4.19 6.20 10.76
CA THR A 25 -5.51 5.90 11.33
C THR A 25 -6.01 4.59 10.75
N VAL A 26 -6.47 3.70 11.60
CA VAL A 26 -6.99 2.37 11.21
C VAL A 26 -8.37 2.50 10.57
N TYR A 27 -8.54 1.86 9.40
CA TYR A 27 -9.84 1.51 8.85
C TYR A 27 -9.97 0.00 8.81
N LYS A 28 -10.68 -0.58 9.79
CA LYS A 28 -10.82 -2.02 9.97
C LYS A 28 -11.99 -2.57 9.17
N VAL A 29 -11.72 -3.61 8.39
CA VAL A 29 -12.73 -4.41 7.69
C VAL A 29 -12.71 -5.83 8.28
N PRO A 30 -13.72 -6.19 9.08
CA PRO A 30 -13.73 -7.48 9.76
C PRO A 30 -14.00 -8.64 8.81
N GLY A 31 -13.49 -9.81 9.18
CA GLY A 31 -13.68 -11.07 8.46
C GLY A 31 -12.90 -11.15 7.15
N GLU A 32 -13.34 -12.04 6.28
CA GLU A 32 -12.73 -12.23 4.96
C GLU A 32 -13.18 -11.15 3.99
N THR A 33 -12.23 -10.49 3.32
CA THR A 33 -12.48 -9.52 2.25
C THR A 33 -11.91 -10.06 0.95
N ASN A 34 -12.78 -10.32 -0.01
CA ASN A 34 -12.38 -10.76 -1.34
C ASN A 34 -12.17 -9.58 -2.30
N THR A 35 -11.61 -9.86 -3.46
CA THR A 35 -11.33 -8.83 -4.46
C THR A 35 -12.58 -8.23 -5.09
N ASP A 36 -13.73 -8.93 -5.06
CA ASP A 36 -15.02 -8.38 -5.50
C ASP A 36 -15.57 -7.37 -4.48
N ASP A 37 -15.32 -7.55 -3.18
CA ASP A 37 -15.67 -6.55 -2.17
C ASP A 37 -14.91 -5.25 -2.39
N LEU A 38 -13.64 -5.34 -2.81
CA LEU A 38 -12.78 -4.18 -3.04
C LEU A 38 -12.97 -3.55 -4.42
N SER A 39 -13.38 -4.35 -5.41
CA SER A 39 -13.55 -3.93 -6.81
C SER A 39 -14.62 -4.77 -7.49
N PRO A 40 -15.92 -4.46 -7.27
CA PRO A 40 -17.02 -5.22 -7.82
C PRO A 40 -17.01 -5.27 -9.34
N ALA A 41 -17.01 -6.49 -9.92
CA ALA A 41 -17.02 -6.69 -11.36
C ALA A 41 -18.26 -6.07 -12.04
N THR A 42 -19.39 -6.04 -11.34
CA THR A 42 -20.65 -5.47 -11.83
C THR A 42 -20.55 -3.96 -12.07
N GLU A 43 -19.63 -3.27 -11.39
CA GLU A 43 -19.42 -1.83 -11.51
C GLU A 43 -18.44 -1.44 -12.62
N ALA A 44 -17.75 -2.39 -13.23
CA ALA A 44 -16.70 -2.12 -14.22
C ALA A 44 -17.21 -1.38 -15.47
N TRP A 45 -18.47 -1.58 -15.86
CA TRP A 45 -19.07 -0.92 -17.02
C TRP A 45 -19.51 0.51 -16.76
N SER A 46 -20.03 0.77 -15.56
CA SER A 46 -20.53 2.09 -15.14
C SER A 46 -19.43 2.99 -14.61
N ARG A 47 -18.30 2.40 -14.18
CA ARG A 47 -17.19 3.07 -13.49
C ARG A 47 -15.85 2.60 -14.09
N PRO A 48 -15.50 3.09 -15.30
CA PRO A 48 -14.38 2.53 -16.06
C PRO A 48 -13.00 2.99 -15.61
N ASP A 49 -12.91 4.05 -14.80
CA ASP A 49 -11.65 4.57 -14.26
C ASP A 49 -11.49 4.30 -12.75
N ILE A 50 -10.27 4.41 -12.27
CA ILE A 50 -9.95 4.15 -10.86
C ILE A 50 -10.75 5.05 -9.90
N PRO A 51 -10.80 6.38 -10.07
CA PRO A 51 -11.54 7.26 -9.17
C PRO A 51 -13.02 6.93 -9.04
N LEU A 52 -13.66 6.57 -10.15
CA LEU A 52 -15.07 6.21 -10.16
C LEU A 52 -15.29 4.81 -9.59
N HIS A 53 -14.44 3.85 -9.97
CA HIS A 53 -14.55 2.46 -9.52
C HIS A 53 -14.32 2.33 -8.00
N ALA A 54 -13.36 3.07 -7.46
CA ALA A 54 -13.04 3.09 -6.03
C ALA A 54 -14.23 3.54 -5.15
N LYS A 55 -15.20 4.28 -5.71
CA LYS A 55 -16.43 4.64 -4.98
C LYS A 55 -17.34 3.44 -4.68
N SER A 56 -17.11 2.31 -5.33
CA SER A 56 -17.85 1.06 -5.07
C SER A 56 -17.14 0.12 -4.08
N MET A 57 -15.94 0.51 -3.61
CA MET A 57 -15.17 -0.30 -2.66
C MET A 57 -15.97 -0.53 -1.37
N LEU A 58 -16.15 -1.81 -1.01
CA LEU A 58 -16.80 -2.29 0.21
C LEU A 58 -18.28 -1.91 0.39
N VAL A 59 -18.93 -1.31 -0.60
CA VAL A 59 -20.34 -0.87 -0.50
C VAL A 59 -21.30 -2.03 -0.23
N SER A 60 -20.97 -3.24 -0.71
CA SER A 60 -21.78 -4.45 -0.46
C SER A 60 -21.49 -5.11 0.89
N LYS A 61 -20.42 -4.69 1.59
CA LYS A 61 -19.90 -5.36 2.79
C LYS A 61 -19.97 -4.51 4.05
N MET A 62 -19.80 -3.20 3.91
CA MET A 62 -19.71 -2.24 5.01
C MET A 62 -20.77 -1.16 4.88
N ASP A 63 -21.26 -0.67 5.99
CA ASP A 63 -22.15 0.50 6.01
C ASP A 63 -21.36 1.78 5.77
N ASN A 64 -21.73 2.54 4.74
CA ASN A 64 -21.16 3.85 4.40
C ASN A 64 -19.60 3.86 4.39
N PRO A 65 -18.93 2.94 3.66
CA PRO A 65 -17.48 2.79 3.76
C PRO A 65 -16.73 4.05 3.32
N ILE A 66 -17.19 4.71 2.27
CA ILE A 66 -16.49 5.89 1.71
C ILE A 66 -16.66 7.11 2.63
N GLU A 67 -17.83 7.29 3.21
CA GLU A 67 -18.10 8.33 4.20
C GLU A 67 -17.24 8.12 5.45
N THR A 68 -17.15 6.89 5.94
CA THR A 68 -16.31 6.52 7.09
C THR A 68 -14.84 6.85 6.81
N ILE A 69 -14.30 6.45 5.66
CA ILE A 69 -12.94 6.77 5.25
C ILE A 69 -12.73 8.30 5.20
N THR A 70 -13.70 9.03 4.64
CA THR A 70 -13.64 10.49 4.55
C THR A 70 -13.61 11.16 5.93
N GLU A 71 -14.40 10.66 6.89
CA GLU A 71 -14.38 11.16 8.26
C GLU A 71 -13.04 10.83 8.98
N LEU A 72 -12.50 9.64 8.77
CA LEU A 72 -11.20 9.24 9.34
C LEU A 72 -10.05 10.13 8.84
N LYS A 73 -10.08 10.55 7.57
CA LYS A 73 -9.07 11.47 7.00
C LYS A 73 -9.00 12.80 7.74
N LYS A 74 -10.08 13.25 8.39
CA LYS A 74 -10.10 14.48 9.19
C LYS A 74 -9.24 14.41 10.45
N LYS A 75 -8.81 13.21 10.88
CA LYS A 75 -7.86 13.05 11.99
C LYS A 75 -6.43 13.51 11.65
N GLY A 76 -6.13 13.75 10.37
CA GLY A 76 -4.86 14.33 9.94
C GLY A 76 -3.72 13.32 9.76
N HIS A 77 -4.01 12.02 9.84
CA HIS A 77 -3.07 10.95 9.52
C HIS A 77 -3.51 10.19 8.26
N PRO A 78 -2.57 9.63 7.48
CA PRO A 78 -2.90 8.66 6.44
C PRO A 78 -3.74 7.52 7.01
N ILE A 79 -4.56 6.89 6.16
CA ILE A 79 -5.38 5.77 6.59
C ILE A 79 -4.70 4.46 6.23
N ALA A 80 -4.64 3.52 7.16
CA ALA A 80 -4.28 2.14 6.87
C ALA A 80 -5.53 1.29 6.64
N TYR A 81 -5.55 0.53 5.55
CA TYR A 81 -6.50 -0.56 5.39
C TYR A 81 -6.10 -1.70 6.33
N VAL A 82 -7.03 -2.17 7.15
CA VAL A 82 -6.78 -3.26 8.11
C VAL A 82 -7.86 -4.33 7.94
N GLY A 83 -7.47 -5.59 7.69
CA GLY A 83 -8.41 -6.69 7.50
C GLY A 83 -7.94 -8.00 8.10
N ASP A 84 -8.88 -8.86 8.50
CA ASP A 84 -8.52 -10.17 9.11
C ASP A 84 -7.96 -11.13 8.05
N VAL A 85 -8.68 -11.27 6.92
CA VAL A 85 -8.23 -12.01 5.74
C VAL A 85 -8.49 -11.16 4.51
N VAL A 86 -7.45 -10.82 3.77
CA VAL A 86 -7.52 -9.79 2.73
C VAL A 86 -7.19 -10.33 1.34
N GLY A 87 -7.99 -9.95 0.35
CA GLY A 87 -7.68 -10.10 -1.06
C GLY A 87 -7.89 -11.50 -1.62
N THR A 88 -8.76 -12.31 -1.01
CA THR A 88 -9.15 -13.63 -1.54
C THR A 88 -9.92 -13.51 -2.87
N GLY A 89 -10.09 -14.61 -3.55
CA GLY A 89 -10.83 -14.66 -4.82
C GLY A 89 -9.96 -14.41 -6.05
N SER A 90 -10.50 -13.72 -7.04
CA SER A 90 -9.83 -13.51 -8.32
C SER A 90 -8.66 -12.53 -8.23
N SER A 91 -7.60 -12.79 -9.00
CA SER A 91 -6.49 -11.83 -9.14
C SER A 91 -6.96 -10.58 -9.90
N ARG A 92 -7.12 -9.48 -9.17
CA ARG A 92 -7.57 -8.19 -9.75
C ARG A 92 -6.70 -7.05 -9.27
N LYS A 93 -5.96 -6.45 -10.20
CA LYS A 93 -5.21 -5.21 -9.89
C LYS A 93 -6.16 -4.07 -9.48
N SER A 94 -7.38 -4.05 -10.02
CA SER A 94 -8.39 -3.05 -9.66
C SER A 94 -8.75 -3.04 -8.17
N ALA A 95 -8.64 -4.19 -7.48
CA ALA A 95 -8.85 -4.25 -6.03
C ALA A 95 -7.80 -3.42 -5.27
N ILE A 96 -6.53 -3.55 -5.64
CA ILE A 96 -5.45 -2.71 -5.09
C ILE A 96 -5.66 -1.25 -5.48
N ASN A 97 -5.96 -0.97 -6.74
CA ASN A 97 -6.19 0.41 -7.19
C ASN A 97 -7.29 1.10 -6.38
N SER A 98 -8.38 0.39 -6.04
CA SER A 98 -9.44 0.93 -5.19
C SER A 98 -8.96 1.21 -3.77
N VAL A 99 -8.17 0.30 -3.18
CA VAL A 99 -7.58 0.51 -1.85
C VAL A 99 -6.64 1.72 -1.87
N LEU A 100 -5.71 1.77 -2.82
CA LEU A 100 -4.74 2.86 -2.91
C LEU A 100 -5.40 4.21 -3.23
N TRP A 101 -6.50 4.23 -3.97
CA TRP A 101 -7.27 5.45 -4.19
C TRP A 101 -7.71 6.10 -2.87
N HIS A 102 -8.05 5.30 -1.88
CA HIS A 102 -8.50 5.81 -0.59
C HIS A 102 -7.39 5.94 0.45
N MET A 103 -6.38 5.06 0.42
CA MET A 103 -5.34 4.92 1.45
C MET A 103 -3.97 5.45 1.00
N GLY A 104 -3.75 5.60 -0.31
CA GLY A 104 -2.51 6.10 -0.89
C GLY A 104 -2.49 7.61 -1.06
N GLU A 105 -1.40 8.10 -1.64
CA GLU A 105 -1.14 9.50 -1.92
C GLU A 105 -1.28 9.81 -3.41
N GLU A 106 -1.58 11.07 -3.73
CA GLU A 106 -1.66 11.55 -5.11
C GLU A 106 -0.28 11.51 -5.78
N ILE A 107 -0.24 10.99 -7.00
CA ILE A 107 0.96 11.03 -7.84
C ILE A 107 0.98 12.37 -8.58
N PRO A 108 2.05 13.19 -8.45
CA PRO A 108 2.14 14.46 -9.14
C PRO A 108 1.90 14.33 -10.65
N PHE A 109 0.95 15.11 -11.18
CA PHE A 109 0.53 15.12 -12.58
C PHE A 109 -0.17 13.85 -13.08
N VAL A 110 -0.57 12.92 -12.20
CA VAL A 110 -1.33 11.72 -12.54
C VAL A 110 -2.67 11.74 -11.78
N PRO A 111 -3.74 12.30 -12.35
CA PRO A 111 -4.99 12.54 -11.61
C PRO A 111 -5.84 11.31 -11.35
N ASN A 112 -5.50 10.17 -11.98
CA ASN A 112 -6.36 8.98 -12.00
C ASN A 112 -5.79 7.80 -11.20
N GLU A 113 -4.66 7.97 -10.53
CA GLU A 113 -3.99 6.91 -9.77
C GLU A 113 -3.36 7.49 -8.51
N HIS A 114 -3.39 6.72 -7.44
CA HIS A 114 -2.65 6.98 -6.20
C HIS A 114 -1.62 5.87 -5.99
N GLU A 115 -0.56 6.17 -5.25
CA GLU A 115 0.50 5.23 -4.92
C GLU A 115 0.74 5.16 -3.42
N GLY A 116 1.52 4.18 -2.97
CA GLY A 116 1.85 4.01 -1.56
C GLY A 116 0.67 3.43 -0.75
N GLY A 117 0.57 3.88 0.50
CA GLY A 117 -0.46 3.41 1.42
C GLY A 117 -0.05 2.17 2.22
N VAL A 118 -0.69 1.99 3.36
CA VAL A 118 -0.44 0.90 4.30
C VAL A 118 -1.60 -0.08 4.29
N ILE A 119 -1.28 -1.37 4.18
CA ILE A 119 -2.25 -2.47 4.22
C ILE A 119 -1.80 -3.46 5.30
N LEU A 120 -2.59 -3.60 6.36
CA LEU A 120 -2.34 -4.57 7.44
C LEU A 120 -3.33 -5.73 7.28
N GLY A 121 -2.81 -6.93 7.18
CA GLY A 121 -3.62 -8.15 7.10
C GLY A 121 -3.29 -9.13 8.22
N GLY A 122 -4.30 -9.72 8.85
CA GLY A 122 -4.09 -10.92 9.66
C GLY A 122 -3.56 -12.05 8.78
N LYS A 123 -4.15 -12.17 7.59
CA LYS A 123 -3.64 -12.94 6.45
C LYS A 123 -3.93 -12.19 5.15
N SER A 124 -3.04 -12.29 4.19
CA SER A 124 -3.24 -11.75 2.86
C SER A 124 -3.15 -12.84 1.81
N ALA A 125 -4.05 -12.84 0.84
CA ALA A 125 -3.91 -13.73 -0.30
C ALA A 125 -2.61 -13.39 -1.04
N PRO A 126 -1.76 -14.36 -1.41
CA PRO A 126 -0.44 -14.10 -1.97
C PRO A 126 -0.46 -13.21 -3.20
N ILE A 127 -1.45 -13.38 -4.09
CA ILE A 127 -1.57 -12.56 -5.29
C ILE A 127 -1.93 -11.11 -4.95
N PHE A 128 -2.80 -10.90 -3.96
CA PHE A 128 -3.17 -9.58 -3.50
C PHE A 128 -1.96 -8.87 -2.86
N PHE A 129 -1.23 -9.58 -1.99
CA PHE A 129 0.00 -9.09 -1.37
C PHE A 129 1.02 -8.65 -2.42
N ASN A 130 1.34 -9.55 -3.37
CA ASN A 130 2.29 -9.24 -4.45
C ASN A 130 1.83 -8.06 -5.33
N THR A 131 0.52 -7.93 -5.57
CA THR A 131 -0.01 -6.80 -6.34
C THR A 131 0.12 -5.49 -5.57
N ALA A 132 0.00 -5.53 -4.24
CA ALA A 132 0.25 -4.37 -3.38
C ALA A 132 1.72 -3.93 -3.43
N GLU A 133 2.66 -4.88 -3.34
CA GLU A 133 4.10 -4.63 -3.53
C GLU A 133 4.37 -3.98 -4.90
N ASP A 134 3.82 -4.56 -5.97
CA ASP A 134 3.99 -4.06 -7.33
C ASP A 134 3.47 -2.63 -7.52
N SER A 135 2.53 -2.21 -6.68
CA SER A 135 1.90 -0.88 -6.70
C SER A 135 2.54 0.10 -5.70
N GLY A 136 3.64 -0.28 -5.04
CA GLY A 136 4.37 0.57 -4.11
C GLY A 136 3.70 0.77 -2.75
N ALA A 137 2.67 -0.01 -2.43
CA ALA A 137 2.08 -0.05 -1.09
C ALA A 137 3.02 -0.76 -0.10
N LEU A 138 2.75 -0.58 1.18
CA LEU A 138 3.40 -1.31 2.28
C LEU A 138 2.42 -2.35 2.85
N PRO A 139 2.35 -3.56 2.28
CA PRO A 139 1.58 -4.65 2.85
C PRO A 139 2.37 -5.30 4.00
N ILE A 140 1.69 -5.53 5.12
CA ILE A 140 2.24 -6.17 6.32
C ILE A 140 1.26 -7.23 6.80
N GLU A 141 1.75 -8.43 7.07
CA GLU A 141 1.01 -9.46 7.80
C GLU A 141 1.35 -9.39 9.30
N CYS A 142 0.34 -9.19 10.12
CA CYS A 142 0.48 -9.08 11.58
C CYS A 142 -0.84 -9.44 12.28
N ASP A 143 -0.80 -9.59 13.59
CA ASP A 143 -2.03 -9.73 14.38
C ASP A 143 -2.80 -8.41 14.41
N VAL A 144 -3.95 -8.40 13.77
CA VAL A 144 -4.84 -7.23 13.65
C VAL A 144 -6.09 -7.34 14.55
N SER A 145 -6.15 -8.37 15.42
CA SER A 145 -7.36 -8.70 16.20
C SER A 145 -7.76 -7.62 17.19
N SER A 146 -6.79 -6.87 17.72
CA SER A 146 -7.01 -5.78 18.68
C SER A 146 -7.21 -4.41 18.06
N MET A 147 -7.09 -4.30 16.73
CA MET A 147 -7.23 -3.01 16.03
C MET A 147 -8.69 -2.74 15.67
N GLU A 148 -9.14 -1.52 15.91
CA GLU A 148 -10.48 -1.06 15.58
C GLU A 148 -10.46 0.17 14.68
N THR A 149 -11.57 0.38 13.95
CA THR A 149 -11.71 1.57 13.10
C THR A 149 -11.64 2.85 13.93
N GLY A 150 -10.72 3.72 13.55
CA GLY A 150 -10.48 4.99 14.22
C GLY A 150 -9.30 4.99 15.19
N ASP A 151 -8.71 3.85 15.49
CA ASP A 151 -7.46 3.80 16.25
C ASP A 151 -6.35 4.55 15.53
N VAL A 152 -5.47 5.17 16.28
CA VAL A 152 -4.24 5.76 15.77
C VAL A 152 -3.07 4.87 16.22
N ILE A 153 -2.34 4.35 15.26
CA ILE A 153 -1.21 3.47 15.50
C ILE A 153 0.04 3.99 14.80
N THR A 154 1.20 3.65 15.34
CA THR A 154 2.50 3.95 14.74
C THR A 154 3.21 2.65 14.40
N ILE A 155 3.53 2.50 13.12
CA ILE A 155 4.26 1.35 12.56
C ILE A 155 5.73 1.71 12.55
N ARG A 156 6.59 0.83 13.06
CA ARG A 156 8.06 0.92 13.01
C ARG A 156 8.60 -0.20 12.12
N PRO A 157 8.70 0.03 10.80
CA PRO A 157 8.99 -1.04 9.84
C PRO A 157 10.30 -1.79 10.11
N TYR A 158 11.34 -1.05 10.51
CA TYR A 158 12.67 -1.64 10.74
C TYR A 158 12.78 -2.38 12.08
N GLU A 159 11.90 -2.08 13.03
CA GLU A 159 11.82 -2.77 14.32
C GLU A 159 10.84 -3.93 14.29
N GLY A 160 9.97 -4.00 13.25
CA GLY A 160 8.90 -4.99 13.16
C GLY A 160 7.85 -4.81 14.26
N LEU A 161 7.54 -3.58 14.64
CA LEU A 161 6.69 -3.25 15.79
C LEU A 161 5.58 -2.29 15.39
N ILE A 162 4.38 -2.52 15.91
CA ILE A 162 3.26 -1.58 15.88
C ILE A 162 2.90 -1.20 17.31
N VAL A 163 2.77 0.11 17.57
CA VAL A 163 2.38 0.65 18.86
C VAL A 163 1.12 1.51 18.74
N ASN A 164 0.37 1.64 19.83
CA ASN A 164 -0.78 2.54 19.89
C ASN A 164 -0.35 4.00 20.17
N ASP A 165 -1.31 4.90 20.31
CA ASP A 165 -1.12 6.32 20.61
C ASP A 165 -0.45 6.60 21.96
N LYS A 166 -0.42 5.61 22.87
CA LYS A 166 0.26 5.66 24.17
C LYS A 166 1.67 5.07 24.12
N GLY A 167 2.09 4.54 22.99
CA GLY A 167 3.37 3.87 22.84
C GLY A 167 3.39 2.42 23.35
N GLU A 168 2.23 1.83 23.66
CA GLU A 168 2.11 0.44 24.07
C GLU A 168 2.12 -0.47 22.85
N GLU A 169 2.77 -1.63 22.95
CA GLU A 169 2.83 -2.63 21.88
C GLU A 169 1.43 -3.15 21.53
N VAL A 170 1.09 -3.06 20.25
CA VAL A 170 -0.13 -3.66 19.67
C VAL A 170 0.20 -5.04 19.11
N CYS A 171 1.21 -5.13 18.26
CA CYS A 171 1.71 -6.40 17.73
C CYS A 171 3.12 -6.25 17.15
N MET A 172 3.78 -7.40 16.96
CA MET A 172 5.03 -7.50 16.21
C MET A 172 4.78 -8.12 14.84
N PHE A 173 5.66 -7.82 13.89
CA PHE A 173 5.65 -8.40 12.54
C PHE A 173 7.06 -8.57 12.00
N CYS A 174 7.20 -9.31 10.91
CA CYS A 174 8.43 -9.37 10.14
C CYS A 174 8.20 -8.65 8.80
N LEU A 175 8.99 -7.61 8.51
CA LEU A 175 8.93 -6.95 7.22
C LEU A 175 9.46 -7.92 6.15
N SER A 176 8.60 -8.33 5.24
CA SER A 176 8.90 -9.34 4.22
C SER A 176 8.29 -8.94 2.87
N PRO A 177 9.02 -9.13 1.76
CA PRO A 177 10.40 -9.65 1.68
C PRO A 177 11.46 -8.65 2.20
N ASP A 178 12.70 -9.09 2.31
CA ASP A 178 13.83 -8.23 2.74
C ASP A 178 14.00 -6.97 1.86
N THR A 179 13.51 -7.01 0.63
CA THR A 179 13.52 -5.90 -0.32
C THR A 179 12.36 -4.91 -0.14
N MET A 180 11.41 -5.17 0.75
CA MET A 180 10.20 -4.38 0.90
C MET A 180 10.46 -2.87 1.07
N ALA A 181 11.44 -2.49 1.89
CA ALA A 181 11.79 -1.07 2.06
C ALA A 181 12.27 -0.41 0.76
N ASP A 182 13.04 -1.14 -0.04
CA ASP A 182 13.52 -0.69 -1.35
C ASP A 182 12.39 -0.65 -2.37
N GLU A 183 11.46 -1.60 -2.30
CA GLU A 183 10.28 -1.65 -3.18
C GLU A 183 9.38 -0.45 -2.95
N VAL A 184 9.06 -0.14 -1.69
CA VAL A 184 8.29 1.07 -1.34
C VAL A 184 9.02 2.32 -1.82
N ARG A 185 10.34 2.44 -1.57
CA ARG A 185 11.16 3.57 -2.04
C ARG A 185 11.15 3.70 -3.56
N ALA A 186 11.14 2.60 -4.29
CA ALA A 186 11.12 2.58 -5.76
C ALA A 186 9.72 2.83 -6.35
N ASN A 187 8.66 2.88 -5.54
CA ASN A 187 7.24 2.87 -5.93
C ASN A 187 6.84 1.54 -6.60
N GLY A 188 7.33 0.44 -6.05
CA GLY A 188 6.95 -0.92 -6.42
C GLY A 188 8.11 -1.82 -6.80
N ARG A 189 7.86 -3.10 -6.75
CA ARG A 189 8.84 -4.15 -7.08
C ARG A 189 9.31 -4.08 -8.54
N ILE A 190 8.40 -3.86 -9.49
CA ILE A 190 8.74 -3.79 -10.91
C ILE A 190 9.63 -2.59 -11.21
N PRO A 191 9.34 -1.35 -10.79
CA PRO A 191 10.26 -0.23 -10.91
C PRO A 191 11.63 -0.48 -10.29
N LEU A 192 11.70 -1.17 -9.14
CA LEU A 192 12.95 -1.53 -8.50
C LEU A 192 13.82 -2.44 -9.38
N ILE A 193 13.22 -3.51 -9.92
CA ILE A 193 13.92 -4.47 -10.80
C ILE A 193 14.42 -3.78 -12.07
N ILE A 194 13.57 -3.01 -12.73
CA ILE A 194 13.93 -2.29 -13.96
C ILE A 194 15.04 -1.28 -13.68
N GLY A 195 14.89 -0.49 -12.61
CA GLY A 195 15.85 0.53 -12.24
C GLY A 195 17.23 -0.05 -11.93
N ARG A 196 17.31 -1.13 -11.17
CA ARG A 196 18.56 -1.84 -10.90
C ARG A 196 19.20 -2.35 -12.19
N GLY A 197 18.44 -2.99 -13.07
CA GLY A 197 18.93 -3.48 -14.35
C GLY A 197 19.46 -2.36 -15.26
N LEU A 198 18.83 -1.21 -15.30
CA LEU A 198 19.29 -0.05 -16.07
C LEU A 198 20.55 0.57 -15.44
N THR A 199 20.65 0.60 -14.11
CA THR A 199 21.86 1.06 -13.39
C THR A 199 23.05 0.19 -13.74
N ASP A 200 22.91 -1.13 -13.69
CA ASP A 200 24.00 -2.07 -14.03
C ASP A 200 24.45 -1.92 -15.48
N ARG A 201 23.52 -1.75 -16.41
CA ARG A 201 23.83 -1.50 -17.83
C ARG A 201 24.55 -0.16 -18.03
N ALA A 202 24.14 0.89 -17.30
CA ALA A 202 24.79 2.20 -17.38
C ALA A 202 26.22 2.15 -16.85
N ARG A 203 26.46 1.47 -15.72
CA ARG A 203 27.79 1.23 -15.16
C ARG A 203 28.68 0.45 -16.13
N SER A 204 28.18 -0.65 -16.68
CA SER A 204 28.91 -1.44 -17.67
C SER A 204 29.27 -0.64 -18.91
N PHE A 205 28.40 0.25 -19.37
CA PHE A 205 28.67 1.14 -20.50
C PHE A 205 29.77 2.15 -20.18
N LEU A 206 29.87 2.62 -18.95
CA LEU A 206 30.88 3.56 -18.49
C LEU A 206 32.20 2.85 -18.07
N ASN A 207 32.26 1.52 -18.11
CA ASN A 207 33.37 0.68 -17.62
C ASN A 207 33.64 0.87 -16.12
N GLU A 208 32.61 0.95 -15.32
CA GLU A 208 32.63 1.07 -13.85
C GLU A 208 32.18 -0.21 -13.14
#